data_97eb7c74118a86f9df1cd7d3808a9ca1
#
_entry.id   97eb7c74118a86f9df1cd7d3808a9ca1
#
_cell.length_a   1.000
_cell.length_b   1.000
_cell.length_c   1.000
_cell.angle_alpha   90.00
_cell.angle_beta   90.00
_cell.angle_gamma   90.00
#
_symmetry.space_group_name_H-M   'P 1'
#
loop_
_entity.id
_entity.type
_entity.pdbx_description
1 polymer ?
#
loop_
_entity_poly.entity_id
_entity_poly.type
_entity_poly.pdbx_seq_one_letter_code
_entity_poly.pdbx_strand_id
1 'polypeptide(L)'
;MSDIEIRRATEADLPAIVAMLADDPLGATRESPDDLTPYRAAYDALAADPQQHLVVAVRAGRTVGTLQLTVIPGLSRRGASRSIIEGVRIHADERGGGLGTQLIEWAVTESRSRGCALVQLTSDATRVDAHRFYERLGFEASHLGFKLQL
;
A
#
# COMPACT_ATOMS: atom_id res chain seq x y z
N MET A 1 20.39 3.71 11.80
CA MET A 1 20.06 2.38 11.27
C MET A 1 18.59 2.09 11.53
N SER A 2 17.87 1.68 10.51
CA SER A 2 16.45 1.33 10.69
C SER A 2 16.34 -0.04 11.34
N ASP A 3 15.47 -0.16 12.36
CA ASP A 3 15.09 -1.42 12.98
C ASP A 3 13.79 -1.98 12.36
N ILE A 4 13.40 -1.43 11.21
CA ILE A 4 12.22 -1.83 10.45
C ILE A 4 12.60 -2.91 9.45
N GLU A 5 11.85 -4.00 9.48
CA GLU A 5 11.87 -5.03 8.44
C GLU A 5 10.60 -4.88 7.58
N ILE A 6 10.78 -4.82 6.26
CA ILE A 6 9.65 -4.86 5.32
C ILE A 6 9.68 -6.23 4.64
N ARG A 7 8.62 -7.00 4.82
CA ARG A 7 8.51 -8.36 4.30
C ARG A 7 7.13 -8.61 3.71
N ARG A 8 7.00 -9.68 2.95
CA ARG A 8 5.70 -10.14 2.46
C ARG A 8 4.80 -10.47 3.64
N ALA A 9 3.54 -10.05 3.56
CA ALA A 9 2.54 -10.40 4.56
C ALA A 9 2.21 -11.89 4.51
N THR A 10 1.90 -12.45 5.66
CA THR A 10 1.33 -13.80 5.81
C THR A 10 -0.11 -13.69 6.29
N GLU A 11 -0.83 -14.80 6.26
CA GLU A 11 -2.21 -14.81 6.76
C GLU A 11 -2.29 -14.35 8.22
N ALA A 12 -1.28 -14.66 9.03
CA ALA A 12 -1.21 -14.24 10.42
C ALA A 12 -1.14 -12.70 10.60
N ASP A 13 -0.75 -11.98 9.58
CA ASP A 13 -0.69 -10.51 9.61
C ASP A 13 -2.05 -9.85 9.37
N LEU A 14 -3.06 -10.58 8.89
CA LEU A 14 -4.35 -10.01 8.51
C LEU A 14 -5.04 -9.23 9.63
N PRO A 15 -5.10 -9.71 10.89
CA PRO A 15 -5.72 -8.93 11.95
C PRO A 15 -5.11 -7.55 12.13
N ALA A 16 -3.78 -7.46 12.12
CA ALA A 16 -3.07 -6.18 12.26
C ALA A 16 -3.28 -5.26 11.05
N ILE A 17 -3.24 -5.81 9.84
CA ILE A 17 -3.48 -5.06 8.61
C ILE A 17 -4.89 -4.48 8.60
N VAL A 18 -5.89 -5.31 8.90
CA VAL A 18 -7.30 -4.86 8.89
C VAL A 18 -7.55 -3.81 9.96
N ALA A 19 -6.94 -3.96 11.14
CA ALA A 19 -7.02 -2.94 12.19
C ALA A 19 -6.47 -1.59 11.71
N MET A 20 -5.34 -1.60 11.00
CA MET A 20 -4.77 -0.37 10.44
C MET A 20 -5.64 0.22 9.33
N LEU A 21 -6.25 -0.61 8.48
CA LEU A 21 -7.18 -0.14 7.44
C LEU A 21 -8.43 0.51 8.04
N ALA A 22 -8.93 -0.02 9.16
CA ALA A 22 -10.10 0.52 9.87
C ALA A 22 -9.81 1.78 10.67
N ASP A 23 -8.53 2.07 10.97
CA ASP A 23 -8.12 3.14 11.86
C ASP A 23 -7.98 4.49 11.13
N ASP A 24 -9.00 4.88 10.40
CA ASP A 24 -9.14 6.22 9.82
C ASP A 24 -10.63 6.52 9.56
N PRO A 25 -11.01 7.79 9.34
CA PRO A 25 -12.41 8.15 9.16
C PRO A 25 -13.12 7.45 8.00
N LEU A 26 -12.42 7.15 6.91
CA LEU A 26 -12.97 6.44 5.76
C LEU A 26 -13.02 4.94 6.03
N GLY A 27 -11.94 4.36 6.55
CA GLY A 27 -11.83 2.94 6.84
C GLY A 27 -12.81 2.48 7.92
N ALA A 28 -13.06 3.31 8.93
CA ALA A 28 -13.99 2.99 10.02
C ALA A 28 -15.39 2.60 9.54
N THR A 29 -15.83 3.13 8.40
CA THR A 29 -17.15 2.83 7.81
C THR A 29 -17.13 1.75 6.76
N ARG A 30 -15.95 1.31 6.30
CA ARG A 30 -15.80 0.35 5.18
C ARG A 30 -15.30 -1.00 5.62
N GLU A 31 -14.51 -1.06 6.67
CA GLU A 31 -13.81 -2.29 7.07
C GLU A 31 -14.56 -3.05 8.17
N SER A 32 -14.26 -4.35 8.28
CA SER A 32 -14.89 -5.23 9.27
C SER A 32 -13.83 -5.97 10.09
N PRO A 33 -13.15 -5.29 11.03
CA PRO A 33 -12.07 -5.94 11.82
C PRO A 33 -12.57 -7.13 12.68
N ASP A 34 -13.86 -7.19 12.98
CA ASP A 34 -14.46 -8.29 13.73
C ASP A 34 -14.83 -9.51 12.87
N ASP A 35 -14.81 -9.36 11.55
CA ASP A 35 -15.08 -10.47 10.62
C ASP A 35 -14.00 -10.50 9.53
N LEU A 36 -13.04 -11.39 9.68
CA LEU A 36 -11.92 -11.53 8.76
C LEU A 36 -12.21 -12.38 7.52
N THR A 37 -13.41 -12.96 7.42
CA THR A 37 -13.76 -13.84 6.29
C THR A 37 -13.49 -13.24 4.92
N PRO A 38 -13.96 -12.00 4.60
CA PRO A 38 -13.70 -11.41 3.29
C PRO A 38 -12.20 -11.13 3.05
N TYR A 39 -11.45 -10.83 4.12
CA TYR A 39 -10.01 -10.56 4.00
C TYR A 39 -9.19 -11.82 3.75
N ARG A 40 -9.58 -12.96 4.33
CA ARG A 40 -8.94 -14.25 4.06
C ARG A 40 -9.12 -14.66 2.61
N ALA A 41 -10.32 -14.50 2.08
CA ALA A 41 -10.60 -14.78 0.67
C ALA A 41 -9.76 -13.88 -0.25
N ALA A 42 -9.67 -12.58 0.07
CA ALA A 42 -8.84 -11.64 -0.69
C ALA A 42 -7.35 -11.99 -0.57
N TYR A 43 -6.88 -12.36 0.62
CA TYR A 43 -5.51 -12.78 0.83
C TYR A 43 -5.14 -13.99 -0.04
N ASP A 44 -6.00 -14.99 -0.11
CA ASP A 44 -5.77 -16.17 -0.96
C ASP A 44 -5.62 -15.78 -2.43
N ALA A 45 -6.44 -14.86 -2.91
CA ALA A 45 -6.33 -14.34 -4.28
C ALA A 45 -5.02 -13.59 -4.51
N LEU A 46 -4.62 -12.75 -3.54
CA LEU A 46 -3.34 -12.01 -3.61
C LEU A 46 -2.15 -12.97 -3.58
N ALA A 47 -2.17 -13.97 -2.71
CA ALA A 47 -1.08 -14.93 -2.58
C ALA A 47 -0.90 -15.79 -3.84
N ALA A 48 -1.97 -16.02 -4.59
CA ALA A 48 -1.94 -16.80 -5.83
C ALA A 48 -1.50 -16.00 -7.06
N ASP A 49 -1.46 -14.67 -6.97
CA ASP A 49 -1.13 -13.78 -8.10
C ASP A 49 0.30 -13.26 -7.96
N PRO A 50 1.22 -13.66 -8.89
CA PRO A 50 2.61 -13.22 -8.84
C PRO A 50 2.81 -11.72 -9.06
N GLN A 51 1.80 -11.00 -9.54
CA GLN A 51 1.86 -9.55 -9.74
C GLN A 51 1.46 -8.76 -8.49
N GLN A 52 1.00 -9.46 -7.43
CA GLN A 52 0.56 -8.82 -6.20
C GLN A 52 1.62 -8.95 -5.09
N HIS A 53 1.88 -7.86 -4.41
CA HIS A 53 2.85 -7.80 -3.32
C HIS A 53 2.21 -7.07 -2.13
N LEU A 54 1.59 -7.83 -1.24
CA LEU A 54 1.11 -7.32 0.02
C LEU A 54 2.26 -7.44 1.03
N VAL A 55 2.68 -6.33 1.59
CA VAL A 55 3.82 -6.28 2.52
C VAL A 55 3.43 -5.64 3.84
N VAL A 56 4.18 -6.00 4.87
CA VAL A 56 4.10 -5.39 6.19
C VAL A 56 5.46 -4.85 6.59
N ALA A 57 5.43 -3.76 7.36
CA ALA A 57 6.59 -3.25 8.07
C ALA A 57 6.51 -3.74 9.50
N VAL A 58 7.60 -4.31 10.00
CA VAL A 58 7.67 -4.91 11.34
C VAL A 58 8.77 -4.24 12.14
N ARG A 59 8.46 -3.86 13.36
CA ARG A 59 9.41 -3.35 14.35
C ARG A 59 9.29 -4.18 15.63
N ALA A 60 10.40 -4.79 16.06
CA ALA A 60 10.43 -5.59 17.28
C ALA A 60 9.32 -6.65 17.34
N GLY A 61 9.08 -7.34 16.23
CA GLY A 61 8.05 -8.39 16.13
C GLY A 61 6.62 -7.88 15.99
N ARG A 62 6.42 -6.57 15.94
CA ARG A 62 5.09 -5.96 15.84
C ARG A 62 4.87 -5.39 14.43
N THR A 63 3.72 -5.68 13.84
CA THR A 63 3.33 -5.12 12.54
C THR A 63 2.91 -3.66 12.74
N VAL A 64 3.66 -2.75 12.11
CA VAL A 64 3.50 -1.30 12.31
C VAL A 64 3.16 -0.54 11.03
N GLY A 65 3.17 -1.21 9.89
CA GLY A 65 2.81 -0.60 8.62
C GLY A 65 2.46 -1.64 7.58
N THR A 66 1.83 -1.20 6.50
CA THR A 66 1.44 -2.08 5.38
C THR A 66 1.28 -1.27 4.10
N LEU A 67 1.44 -1.92 2.96
CA LEU A 67 0.99 -1.46 1.66
C LEU A 67 0.76 -2.66 0.73
N GLN A 68 -0.01 -2.42 -0.32
CA GLN A 68 -0.16 -3.35 -1.44
C GLN A 68 0.46 -2.72 -2.68
N LEU A 69 1.32 -3.48 -3.37
CA LEU A 69 1.93 -3.10 -4.63
C LEU A 69 1.46 -4.08 -5.71
N THR A 70 0.89 -3.56 -6.79
CA THR A 70 0.48 -4.35 -7.95
C THR A 70 1.30 -3.97 -9.15
N VAL A 71 1.91 -4.96 -9.83
CA VAL A 71 2.60 -4.75 -11.10
C VAL A 71 1.61 -5.02 -12.23
N ILE A 72 1.46 -4.04 -13.11
CA ILE A 72 0.49 -4.11 -14.21
C ILE A 72 1.24 -4.10 -15.54
N PRO A 73 1.26 -5.22 -16.29
CA PRO A 73 1.75 -5.24 -17.66
C PRO A 73 0.82 -4.39 -18.56
N GLY A 74 1.35 -3.82 -19.60
CA GLY A 74 0.56 -3.01 -20.52
C GLY A 74 1.14 -2.99 -21.92
N LEU A 75 0.32 -2.62 -22.90
CA LEU A 75 0.75 -2.45 -24.30
C LEU A 75 1.19 -1.01 -24.58
N SER A 76 0.54 -0.04 -23.92
CA SER A 76 0.87 1.36 -24.13
C SER A 76 2.31 1.66 -23.68
N ARG A 77 2.85 2.81 -24.10
CA ARG A 77 4.20 3.23 -23.78
C ARG A 77 5.26 2.18 -24.18
N ARG A 78 5.08 1.58 -25.37
CA ARG A 78 5.97 0.55 -25.93
C ARG A 78 6.03 -0.72 -25.05
N GLY A 79 4.88 -1.14 -24.53
CA GLY A 79 4.81 -2.35 -23.71
C GLY A 79 5.35 -2.16 -22.29
N ALA A 80 5.37 -0.95 -21.78
CA ALA A 80 5.88 -0.68 -20.45
C ALA A 80 4.94 -1.20 -19.36
N SER A 81 5.50 -1.83 -18.35
CA SER A 81 4.79 -2.15 -17.11
C SER A 81 4.80 -0.94 -16.18
N ARG A 82 3.79 -0.86 -15.33
CA ARG A 82 3.70 0.12 -14.24
C ARG A 82 3.34 -0.58 -12.95
N SER A 83 3.56 0.07 -11.82
CA SER A 83 3.06 -0.40 -10.54
C SER A 83 2.03 0.56 -9.97
N ILE A 84 1.13 0.03 -9.15
CA ILE A 84 0.15 0.81 -8.38
C ILE A 84 0.35 0.48 -6.90
N ILE A 85 0.44 1.53 -6.08
CA ILE A 85 0.49 1.44 -4.63
C ILE A 85 -0.91 1.69 -4.08
N GLU A 86 -1.37 0.79 -3.21
CA GLU A 86 -2.68 0.89 -2.56
C GLU A 86 -2.58 0.55 -1.08
N GLY A 87 -3.53 1.02 -0.30
CA GLY A 87 -3.71 0.61 1.09
C GLY A 87 -2.53 0.95 2.01
N VAL A 88 -1.81 2.02 1.75
CA VAL A 88 -0.70 2.45 2.62
C VAL A 88 -1.25 2.84 3.97
N ARG A 89 -0.78 2.18 5.03
CA ARG A 89 -1.16 2.50 6.40
C ARG A 89 0.04 2.40 7.33
N ILE A 90 0.06 3.30 8.29
CA ILE A 90 1.04 3.32 9.38
C ILE A 90 0.27 3.24 10.69
N HIS A 91 0.71 2.36 11.61
CA HIS A 91 0.12 2.28 12.95
C HIS A 91 0.19 3.65 13.64
N ALA A 92 -0.85 4.00 14.39
CA ALA A 92 -0.96 5.30 15.03
C ALA A 92 0.27 5.65 15.87
N ASP A 93 0.83 4.67 16.58
CA ASP A 93 2.00 4.87 17.46
C ASP A 93 3.30 5.15 16.68
N GLU A 94 3.32 4.90 15.39
CA GLU A 94 4.51 5.06 14.55
C GLU A 94 4.42 6.25 13.59
N ARG A 95 3.34 7.00 13.62
CA ARG A 95 3.16 8.16 12.75
C ARG A 95 4.15 9.27 13.07
N GLY A 96 4.65 9.94 12.03
CA GLY A 96 5.61 11.03 12.19
C GLY A 96 7.07 10.57 12.31
N GLY A 97 7.35 9.27 12.28
CA GLY A 97 8.69 8.70 12.42
C GLY A 97 9.40 8.34 11.12
N GLY A 98 8.84 8.70 9.96
CA GLY A 98 9.47 8.41 8.67
C GLY A 98 9.16 7.02 8.10
N LEU A 99 8.32 6.23 8.75
CA LEU A 99 7.98 4.87 8.29
C LEU A 99 7.23 4.90 6.95
N GLY A 100 6.34 5.87 6.75
CA GLY A 100 5.65 6.04 5.47
C GLY A 100 6.63 6.25 4.32
N THR A 101 7.64 7.06 4.51
CA THR A 101 8.71 7.27 3.53
C THR A 101 9.44 5.96 3.24
N GLN A 102 9.79 5.19 4.25
CA GLN A 102 10.48 3.90 4.07
C GLN A 102 9.62 2.92 3.26
N LEU A 103 8.32 2.84 3.53
CA LEU A 103 7.41 1.97 2.77
C LEU A 103 7.30 2.38 1.30
N ILE A 104 7.16 3.67 1.02
CA ILE A 104 7.07 4.16 -0.36
C ILE A 104 8.41 3.96 -1.09
N GLU A 105 9.53 4.20 -0.44
CA GLU A 105 10.86 3.95 -1.02
C GLU A 105 11.06 2.45 -1.34
N TRP A 106 10.58 1.58 -0.46
CA TRP A 106 10.58 0.14 -0.74
C TRP A 106 9.79 -0.17 -2.02
N ALA A 107 8.59 0.37 -2.13
CA ALA A 107 7.72 0.14 -3.30
C ALA A 107 8.35 0.66 -4.60
N VAL A 108 9.01 1.81 -4.56
CA VAL A 108 9.71 2.38 -5.72
C VAL A 108 10.90 1.50 -6.12
N THR A 109 11.69 1.06 -5.15
CA THR A 109 12.84 0.16 -5.40
C THR A 109 12.38 -1.16 -5.97
N GLU A 110 11.33 -1.76 -5.41
CA GLU A 110 10.75 -3.02 -5.90
C GLU A 110 10.21 -2.86 -7.32
N SER A 111 9.54 -1.76 -7.61
CA SER A 111 9.02 -1.45 -8.96
C SER A 111 10.15 -1.35 -9.98
N ARG A 112 11.26 -0.69 -9.63
CA ARG A 112 12.44 -0.63 -10.50
C ARG A 112 13.02 -2.01 -10.76
N SER A 113 13.16 -2.83 -9.73
CA SER A 113 13.73 -4.18 -9.88
C SER A 113 12.86 -5.09 -10.75
N ARG A 114 11.56 -4.80 -10.83
CA ARG A 114 10.62 -5.54 -11.70
C ARG A 114 10.46 -4.93 -13.08
N GLY A 115 11.24 -3.92 -13.41
CA GLY A 115 11.23 -3.30 -14.74
C GLY A 115 10.06 -2.37 -15.01
N CYS A 116 9.39 -1.86 -13.97
CA CYS A 116 8.34 -0.89 -14.16
C CYS A 116 8.89 0.45 -14.64
N ALA A 117 8.16 1.09 -15.58
CA ALA A 117 8.52 2.39 -16.10
C ALA A 117 8.04 3.55 -15.21
N LEU A 118 7.00 3.31 -14.42
CA LEU A 118 6.46 4.31 -13.49
C LEU A 118 5.75 3.64 -12.34
N VAL A 119 5.58 4.40 -11.25
CA VAL A 119 4.80 4.04 -10.07
C VAL A 119 3.67 5.06 -9.95
N GLN A 120 2.46 4.60 -9.74
CA GLN A 120 1.30 5.47 -9.55
C GLN A 120 0.54 5.12 -8.29
N LEU A 121 -0.21 6.07 -7.78
CA LEU A 121 -1.16 5.88 -6.70
C LEU A 121 -2.29 6.89 -6.83
N THR A 122 -3.39 6.63 -6.13
CA THR A 122 -4.44 7.61 -5.93
C THR A 122 -4.56 7.93 -4.45
N SER A 123 -4.96 9.15 -4.14
CA SER A 123 -5.25 9.60 -2.79
C SER A 123 -6.57 10.36 -2.81
N ASP A 124 -7.38 10.18 -1.77
CA ASP A 124 -8.64 10.92 -1.67
C ASP A 124 -8.38 12.41 -1.82
N ALA A 125 -9.21 13.09 -2.60
CA ALA A 125 -9.04 14.51 -2.93
C ALA A 125 -9.05 15.41 -1.67
N THR A 126 -9.64 14.95 -0.57
CA THR A 126 -9.70 15.72 0.67
C THR A 126 -8.45 15.57 1.55
N ARG A 127 -7.57 14.61 1.25
CA ARG A 127 -6.38 14.31 2.07
C ARG A 127 -5.18 15.18 1.65
N VAL A 128 -5.26 16.47 1.91
CA VAL A 128 -4.25 17.46 1.50
C VAL A 128 -2.85 17.15 2.05
N ASP A 129 -2.75 16.70 3.30
CA ASP A 129 -1.45 16.37 3.91
C ASP A 129 -0.82 15.14 3.22
N ALA A 130 -1.62 14.17 2.84
CA ALA A 130 -1.13 13.02 2.08
C ALA A 130 -0.61 13.45 0.70
N HIS A 131 -1.30 14.37 0.03
CA HIS A 131 -0.84 14.92 -1.25
C HIS A 131 0.54 15.57 -1.12
N ARG A 132 0.75 16.38 -0.10
CA ARG A 132 2.05 17.01 0.18
C ARG A 132 3.14 15.99 0.46
N PHE A 133 2.80 14.93 1.20
CA PHE A 133 3.71 13.84 1.48
C PHE A 133 4.19 13.16 0.19
N TYR A 134 3.28 12.82 -0.72
CA TYR A 134 3.65 12.19 -1.98
C TYR A 134 4.43 13.13 -2.90
N GLU A 135 4.07 14.39 -2.94
CA GLU A 135 4.81 15.40 -3.74
C GLU A 135 6.25 15.55 -3.25
N ARG A 136 6.49 15.54 -1.94
CA ARG A 136 7.84 15.56 -1.38
C ARG A 136 8.67 14.34 -1.79
N LEU A 137 8.04 13.22 -2.08
CA LEU A 137 8.71 12.00 -2.54
C LEU A 137 8.89 11.96 -4.06
N GLY A 138 8.50 13.01 -4.77
CA GLY A 138 8.69 13.14 -6.21
C GLY A 138 7.48 12.73 -7.06
N PHE A 139 6.36 12.39 -6.46
CA PHE A 139 5.12 12.13 -7.21
C PHE A 139 4.51 13.44 -7.68
N GLU A 140 3.94 13.43 -8.89
CA GLU A 140 3.25 14.57 -9.47
C GLU A 140 1.74 14.29 -9.52
N ALA A 141 0.92 15.23 -9.08
CA ALA A 141 -0.52 15.16 -9.18
C ALA A 141 -0.97 15.55 -10.60
N SER A 142 -0.70 14.67 -11.56
CA SER A 142 -0.84 14.94 -13.00
C SER A 142 -2.16 14.46 -13.60
N HIS A 143 -2.91 13.62 -12.89
CA HIS A 143 -4.11 12.96 -13.41
C HIS A 143 -5.25 13.03 -12.40
N LEU A 144 -6.48 12.96 -12.89
CA LEU A 144 -7.66 12.79 -12.06
C LEU A 144 -8.11 11.33 -12.09
N GLY A 145 -8.48 10.79 -10.94
CA GLY A 145 -9.08 9.47 -10.85
C GLY A 145 -10.59 9.55 -10.94
N PHE A 146 -11.19 8.61 -11.67
CA PHE A 146 -12.64 8.47 -11.77
C PHE A 146 -13.01 7.09 -11.25
N LYS A 147 -14.03 7.02 -10.37
CA LYS A 147 -14.54 5.77 -9.80
C LYS A 147 -16.03 5.64 -10.04
N LEU A 148 -16.45 4.47 -10.46
CA LEU A 148 -17.85 4.10 -10.58
C LEU A 148 -18.12 2.94 -9.61
N GLN A 149 -18.96 3.18 -8.62
CA GLN A 149 -19.35 2.11 -7.69
C GLN A 149 -20.30 1.13 -8.41
N LEU A 150 -20.09 -0.17 -8.16
CA LEU A 150 -20.85 -1.25 -8.76
C LEU A 150 -21.83 -1.86 -7.75
#